data_40cc65d470ceca671cd00733dbcd5567
#
_entry.id   40cc65d470ceca671cd00733dbcd5567
#
_cell.length_a   1.000
_cell.length_b   1.000
_cell.length_c   1.000
_cell.angle_alpha   90.00
_cell.angle_beta   90.00
_cell.angle_gamma   90.00
#
_symmetry.space_group_name_H-M   'P 1'
#
loop_
_entity.id
_entity.type
_entity.pdbx_description
1 polymer ?
#
loop_
_entity_poly.entity_id
_entity_poly.type
_entity_poly.pdbx_seq_one_letter_code
_entity_poly.pdbx_strand_id
1 'polypeptide(L)'
;MSVKLEQSYTKQEIMIMYLNIFEFGSNAFGLQSAAKTFFGKDAKDLEVQESAVLVGLFKNPNHYSPKFNPENSKHRRNVVLSQMVKYGYMTQAEYDSLKETDIKLKYRVENQNIGLAPYFRTEASKFLLKWCRENGYDLYADGLKIYTTIDSRMQTYAEQAVEEHMKDRQKEFFAHWKGRNPWIDRQGKEIPNYLENAIKRTDRYRNLNRRFDGNQDSINYYLNKKIPMTIFTYDGEKEVQMSPLDSLKHYKHYLQTGFMAMEPQTGHIKAWVGGINYKHFKYDHVKQGARQPGSTFKPFLYTAAIENGYYPCYEVLDTQVCIPLGDGTMWCPNNADNKFSGEKFTLRNAMAKSVNSISAFLVNKLGAETLVKTAKRMGISTPLEANPSLALGVNDVTLYDMVGAYGTFVNSGTWVEPNFITRIEDKHGNVLHEFVPKTVDA
;
A
#
# COMPACT_ATOMS: atom_id res chain seq x y z
N MET A 1 1.25 36.28 -23.18
CA MET A 1 1.48 35.66 -21.85
C MET A 1 2.81 36.05 -21.23
N SER A 2 3.92 36.03 -21.97
CA SER A 2 5.28 36.40 -21.50
C SER A 2 5.34 37.81 -20.89
N VAL A 3 4.76 38.83 -21.57
CA VAL A 3 4.77 40.21 -21.08
C VAL A 3 4.07 40.36 -19.72
N LYS A 4 2.97 39.61 -19.47
CA LYS A 4 2.29 39.64 -18.18
C LYS A 4 3.13 38.98 -17.07
N LEU A 5 3.89 37.94 -17.40
CA LEU A 5 4.80 37.27 -16.44
C LEU A 5 5.95 38.20 -16.06
N GLU A 6 6.59 38.88 -17.04
CA GLU A 6 7.67 39.85 -16.77
C GLU A 6 7.22 41.11 -16.02
N GLN A 7 5.94 41.48 -16.12
CA GLN A 7 5.35 42.57 -15.32
C GLN A 7 5.08 42.17 -13.86
N SER A 8 4.87 40.88 -13.58
CA SER A 8 4.46 40.38 -12.26
C SER A 8 5.57 39.68 -11.49
N TYR A 9 6.61 39.22 -12.18
CA TYR A 9 7.68 38.41 -11.59
C TYR A 9 9.05 38.84 -12.14
N THR A 10 10.08 38.68 -11.30
CA THR A 10 11.47 38.86 -11.71
C THR A 10 11.90 37.74 -12.66
N LYS A 11 12.94 37.96 -13.47
CA LYS A 11 13.51 36.91 -14.33
C LYS A 11 13.95 35.67 -13.54
N GLN A 12 14.45 35.86 -12.34
CA GLN A 12 14.85 34.73 -11.45
C GLN A 12 13.64 33.90 -11.00
N GLU A 13 12.56 34.56 -10.60
CA GLU A 13 11.32 33.85 -10.22
C GLU A 13 10.71 33.11 -11.39
N ILE A 14 10.68 33.70 -12.58
CA ILE A 14 10.20 33.04 -13.80
C ILE A 14 11.04 31.81 -14.11
N MET A 15 12.37 31.91 -13.96
CA MET A 15 13.28 30.79 -14.20
C MET A 15 13.08 29.68 -13.17
N ILE A 16 12.92 30.02 -11.89
CA ILE A 16 12.63 29.05 -10.82
C ILE A 16 11.29 28.34 -11.08
N MET A 17 10.24 29.07 -11.43
CA MET A 17 8.94 28.48 -11.80
C MET A 17 9.08 27.50 -12.97
N TYR A 18 9.78 27.91 -14.03
CA TYR A 18 9.99 27.05 -15.20
C TYR A 18 10.78 25.78 -14.85
N LEU A 19 11.87 25.91 -14.09
CA LEU A 19 12.70 24.79 -13.64
C LEU A 19 11.93 23.80 -12.74
N ASN A 20 10.94 24.27 -11.99
CA ASN A 20 10.13 23.43 -11.11
C ASN A 20 8.96 22.72 -11.80
N ILE A 21 8.47 23.24 -12.94
CA ILE A 21 7.33 22.66 -13.66
C ILE A 21 7.79 21.74 -14.80
N PHE A 22 8.98 21.96 -15.34
CA PHE A 22 9.45 21.24 -16.53
C PHE A 22 9.66 19.74 -16.24
N GLU A 23 9.21 18.89 -17.18
CA GLU A 23 9.44 17.46 -17.17
C GLU A 23 10.77 17.12 -17.87
N PHE A 24 11.77 16.71 -17.10
CA PHE A 24 13.10 16.34 -17.59
C PHE A 24 13.17 14.94 -18.21
N GLY A 25 12.04 14.26 -18.40
CA GLY A 25 11.97 12.86 -18.81
C GLY A 25 12.02 11.91 -17.61
N SER A 26 11.70 10.64 -17.84
CA SER A 26 11.66 9.60 -16.79
C SER A 26 10.72 9.94 -15.62
N ASN A 27 9.64 10.71 -15.88
CA ASN A 27 8.71 11.25 -14.89
C ASN A 27 9.36 12.17 -13.84
N ALA A 28 10.52 12.74 -14.13
CA ALA A 28 11.20 13.70 -13.26
C ALA A 28 10.67 15.12 -13.52
N PHE A 29 9.69 15.55 -12.73
CA PHE A 29 9.16 16.92 -12.76
C PHE A 29 9.96 17.79 -11.79
N GLY A 30 10.48 18.89 -12.30
CA GLY A 30 11.31 19.84 -11.57
C GLY A 30 12.78 19.45 -11.46
N LEU A 31 13.64 20.46 -11.30
CA LEU A 31 15.09 20.31 -11.30
C LEU A 31 15.59 19.43 -10.16
N GLN A 32 14.99 19.54 -8.98
CA GLN A 32 15.37 18.72 -7.80
C GLN A 32 15.11 17.23 -8.04
N SER A 33 13.95 16.90 -8.61
CA SER A 33 13.59 15.52 -8.96
C SER A 33 14.51 14.98 -10.07
N ALA A 34 14.82 15.81 -11.08
CA ALA A 34 15.73 15.43 -12.16
C ALA A 34 17.16 15.15 -11.64
N ALA A 35 17.68 16.02 -10.75
CA ALA A 35 19.00 15.84 -10.14
C ALA A 35 19.09 14.52 -9.37
N LYS A 36 18.07 14.19 -8.59
CA LYS A 36 17.99 12.90 -7.87
C LYS A 36 17.83 11.73 -8.81
N THR A 37 16.97 11.85 -9.84
CA THR A 37 16.70 10.78 -10.80
C THR A 37 17.93 10.39 -11.62
N PHE A 38 18.68 11.37 -12.13
CA PHE A 38 19.80 11.11 -13.04
C PHE A 38 21.15 10.97 -12.31
N PHE A 39 21.35 11.75 -11.24
CA PHE A 39 22.66 11.85 -10.57
C PHE A 39 22.66 11.43 -9.10
N GLY A 40 21.50 11.20 -8.49
CA GLY A 40 21.38 10.82 -7.06
C GLY A 40 21.85 11.93 -6.10
N LYS A 41 21.81 13.20 -6.54
CA LYS A 41 22.27 14.38 -5.80
C LYS A 41 21.13 15.39 -5.62
N ASP A 42 21.25 16.27 -4.65
CA ASP A 42 20.40 17.46 -4.61
C ASP A 42 20.80 18.45 -5.71
N ALA A 43 19.86 19.25 -6.18
CA ALA A 43 20.11 20.19 -7.29
C ALA A 43 21.26 21.17 -7.01
N LYS A 44 21.45 21.56 -5.74
CA LYS A 44 22.57 22.44 -5.28
C LYS A 44 23.94 21.78 -5.36
N ASP A 45 24.01 20.45 -5.36
CA ASP A 45 25.24 19.66 -5.33
C ASP A 45 25.63 19.13 -6.73
N LEU A 46 24.92 19.55 -7.77
CA LEU A 46 25.22 19.20 -9.16
C LEU A 46 26.51 19.86 -9.61
N GLU A 47 27.35 19.09 -10.29
CA GLU A 47 28.52 19.60 -10.99
C GLU A 47 28.10 20.33 -12.28
N VAL A 48 28.97 21.18 -12.81
CA VAL A 48 28.68 22.01 -14.01
C VAL A 48 28.28 21.14 -15.21
N GLN A 49 28.98 20.03 -15.45
CA GLN A 49 28.67 19.13 -16.54
C GLN A 49 27.35 18.38 -16.32
N GLU A 50 26.96 18.06 -15.07
CA GLU A 50 25.70 17.44 -14.73
C GLU A 50 24.53 18.43 -14.93
N SER A 51 24.71 19.68 -14.51
CA SER A 51 23.77 20.76 -14.76
C SER A 51 23.58 21.00 -16.26
N ALA A 52 24.66 20.97 -17.05
CA ALA A 52 24.62 21.12 -18.51
C ALA A 52 23.85 19.97 -19.20
N VAL A 53 23.90 18.74 -18.67
CA VAL A 53 23.06 17.62 -19.13
C VAL A 53 21.59 17.95 -18.91
N LEU A 54 21.20 18.38 -17.70
CA LEU A 54 19.79 18.71 -17.39
C LEU A 54 19.28 19.88 -18.24
N VAL A 55 20.07 20.93 -18.41
CA VAL A 55 19.74 22.04 -19.34
C VAL A 55 19.59 21.53 -20.78
N GLY A 56 20.39 20.57 -21.18
CA GLY A 56 20.29 19.92 -22.50
C GLY A 56 18.93 19.26 -22.75
N LEU A 57 18.28 18.74 -21.71
CA LEU A 57 16.98 18.08 -21.79
C LEU A 57 15.82 19.05 -22.14
N PHE A 58 15.95 20.36 -21.89
CA PHE A 58 14.92 21.34 -22.26
C PHE A 58 14.55 21.33 -23.74
N LYS A 59 15.47 20.94 -24.61
CA LYS A 59 15.20 20.88 -26.04
C LYS A 59 14.31 19.71 -26.43
N ASN A 60 14.56 18.54 -25.87
CA ASN A 60 13.76 17.32 -26.05
C ASN A 60 14.21 16.24 -25.03
N PRO A 61 13.48 16.05 -23.92
CA PRO A 61 13.87 15.11 -22.86
C PRO A 61 14.07 13.67 -23.33
N ASN A 62 13.25 13.19 -24.27
CA ASN A 62 13.35 11.83 -24.77
C ASN A 62 14.56 11.63 -25.70
N HIS A 63 14.77 12.58 -26.61
CA HIS A 63 15.85 12.50 -27.60
C HIS A 63 17.24 12.69 -26.98
N TYR A 64 17.35 13.53 -25.96
CA TYR A 64 18.61 13.82 -25.25
C TYR A 64 18.72 13.13 -23.90
N SER A 65 17.90 12.11 -23.65
CA SER A 65 17.95 11.36 -22.39
C SER A 65 19.33 10.74 -22.15
N PRO A 66 20.00 11.06 -21.03
CA PRO A 66 21.31 10.49 -20.74
C PRO A 66 21.26 8.99 -20.44
N LYS A 67 20.08 8.45 -20.13
CA LYS A 67 19.86 7.01 -19.88
C LYS A 67 19.63 6.24 -21.19
N PHE A 68 18.78 6.78 -22.07
CA PHE A 68 18.32 6.04 -23.24
C PHE A 68 19.10 6.40 -24.53
N ASN A 69 19.67 7.62 -24.58
CA ASN A 69 20.42 8.13 -25.72
C ASN A 69 21.70 8.86 -25.25
N PRO A 70 22.67 8.16 -24.64
CA PRO A 70 23.84 8.75 -23.99
C PRO A 70 24.69 9.62 -24.93
N GLU A 71 24.88 9.18 -26.17
CA GLU A 71 25.66 9.93 -27.17
C GLU A 71 25.01 11.26 -27.55
N ASN A 72 23.69 11.25 -27.79
CA ASN A 72 22.94 12.48 -28.07
C ASN A 72 22.97 13.43 -26.87
N SER A 73 22.89 12.86 -25.66
CA SER A 73 22.98 13.62 -24.42
C SER A 73 24.36 14.26 -24.24
N LYS A 74 25.45 13.50 -24.46
CA LYS A 74 26.84 14.01 -24.43
C LYS A 74 27.04 15.14 -25.43
N HIS A 75 26.59 14.93 -26.67
CA HIS A 75 26.65 15.98 -27.70
C HIS A 75 25.87 17.23 -27.26
N ARG A 76 24.63 17.08 -26.76
CA ARG A 76 23.80 18.22 -26.32
C ARG A 76 24.38 18.94 -25.10
N ARG A 77 24.93 18.21 -24.13
CA ARG A 77 25.70 18.77 -23.02
C ARG A 77 26.84 19.67 -23.51
N ASN A 78 27.61 19.16 -24.47
CA ASN A 78 28.78 19.91 -25.02
C ASN A 78 28.33 21.19 -25.74
N VAL A 79 27.14 21.17 -26.38
CA VAL A 79 26.54 22.41 -26.92
C VAL A 79 26.21 23.41 -25.81
N VAL A 80 25.65 22.94 -24.67
CA VAL A 80 25.37 23.82 -23.51
C VAL A 80 26.68 24.41 -22.96
N LEU A 81 27.70 23.56 -22.73
CA LEU A 81 29.01 24.03 -22.25
C LEU A 81 29.68 25.02 -23.18
N SER A 82 29.59 24.82 -24.52
CA SER A 82 30.13 25.75 -25.49
C SER A 82 29.43 27.11 -25.46
N GLN A 83 28.13 27.17 -25.18
CA GLN A 83 27.42 28.43 -24.97
C GLN A 83 27.88 29.13 -23.69
N MET A 84 28.19 28.37 -22.61
CA MET A 84 28.77 28.97 -21.39
C MET A 84 30.13 29.65 -21.67
N VAL A 85 30.99 29.04 -22.52
CA VAL A 85 32.24 29.67 -22.96
C VAL A 85 31.91 30.96 -23.77
N LYS A 86 31.02 30.88 -24.75
CA LYS A 86 30.64 32.03 -25.60
C LYS A 86 30.16 33.21 -24.78
N TYR A 87 29.46 33.01 -23.69
CA TYR A 87 28.91 34.07 -22.85
C TYR A 87 29.76 34.37 -21.60
N GLY A 88 30.99 33.83 -21.52
CA GLY A 88 31.95 34.14 -20.45
C GLY A 88 31.69 33.53 -19.09
N TYR A 89 30.86 32.50 -19.02
CA TYR A 89 30.58 31.74 -17.78
C TYR A 89 31.53 30.55 -17.56
N MET A 90 32.38 30.25 -18.54
CA MET A 90 33.36 29.17 -18.50
C MET A 90 34.56 29.51 -19.39
N THR A 91 35.76 29.10 -19.02
CA THR A 91 36.94 29.21 -19.84
C THR A 91 37.01 28.15 -20.94
N GLN A 92 37.76 28.39 -22.01
CA GLN A 92 37.97 27.39 -23.05
C GLN A 92 38.69 26.15 -22.52
N ALA A 93 39.63 26.30 -21.59
CA ALA A 93 40.38 25.19 -20.97
C ALA A 93 39.46 24.28 -20.15
N GLU A 94 38.53 24.84 -19.40
CA GLU A 94 37.52 24.06 -18.65
C GLU A 94 36.61 23.29 -19.60
N TYR A 95 36.14 23.93 -20.67
CA TYR A 95 35.34 23.24 -21.69
C TYR A 95 36.09 22.09 -22.31
N ASP A 96 37.34 22.29 -22.72
CA ASP A 96 38.17 21.27 -23.35
C ASP A 96 38.41 20.05 -22.41
N SER A 97 38.51 20.31 -21.10
CA SER A 97 38.59 19.27 -20.09
C SER A 97 37.28 18.48 -19.94
N LEU A 98 36.12 19.14 -19.97
CA LEU A 98 34.82 18.52 -19.70
C LEU A 98 34.17 17.85 -20.90
N LYS A 99 34.44 18.33 -22.14
CA LYS A 99 33.78 17.84 -23.36
C LYS A 99 34.00 16.34 -23.62
N GLU A 100 35.16 15.81 -23.24
CA GLU A 100 35.51 14.39 -23.45
C GLU A 100 35.04 13.49 -22.30
N THR A 101 34.67 14.06 -21.14
CA THR A 101 34.22 13.25 -20.01
C THR A 101 32.91 12.55 -20.29
N ASP A 102 32.76 11.32 -19.80
CA ASP A 102 31.50 10.58 -19.90
C ASP A 102 30.50 11.03 -18.84
N ILE A 103 29.20 10.88 -19.16
CA ILE A 103 28.13 11.19 -18.23
C ILE A 103 28.02 10.05 -17.22
N LYS A 104 28.39 10.29 -15.96
CA LYS A 104 28.32 9.33 -14.86
C LYS A 104 26.94 9.38 -14.23
N LEU A 105 26.05 8.47 -14.63
CA LEU A 105 24.69 8.38 -14.08
C LEU A 105 24.66 7.56 -12.80
N LYS A 106 23.90 8.05 -11.81
CA LYS A 106 23.33 7.28 -10.70
C LYS A 106 21.83 7.19 -10.89
N TYR A 107 21.41 6.63 -12.03
CA TYR A 107 20.05 6.66 -12.49
C TYR A 107 19.11 5.87 -11.58
N ARG A 108 18.19 6.60 -10.94
CA ARG A 108 17.14 6.02 -10.09
C ARG A 108 15.85 6.80 -10.29
N VAL A 109 14.92 6.22 -11.01
CA VAL A 109 13.60 6.83 -11.19
C VAL A 109 12.84 6.79 -9.87
N GLU A 110 12.60 7.93 -9.28
CA GLU A 110 11.64 8.06 -8.18
C GLU A 110 10.23 8.18 -8.78
N ASN A 111 9.56 7.07 -8.93
CA ASN A 111 8.14 7.04 -9.28
C ASN A 111 7.33 6.44 -8.13
N GLN A 112 6.01 6.50 -8.23
CA GLN A 112 5.10 5.94 -7.22
C GLN A 112 5.29 4.43 -6.96
N ASN A 113 6.00 3.72 -7.86
CA ASN A 113 6.24 2.28 -7.75
C ASN A 113 7.60 1.94 -7.11
N ILE A 114 8.50 2.93 -6.95
CA ILE A 114 9.88 2.75 -6.47
C ILE A 114 10.07 3.66 -5.25
N GLY A 115 10.93 3.23 -4.33
CA GLY A 115 11.22 3.91 -3.07
C GLY A 115 10.44 3.34 -1.90
N LEU A 116 10.69 3.89 -0.72
CA LEU A 116 10.16 3.41 0.55
C LEU A 116 8.64 3.63 0.66
N ALA A 117 7.93 2.71 1.26
CA ALA A 117 6.51 2.80 1.62
C ALA A 117 5.55 3.15 0.46
N PRO A 118 5.57 2.46 -0.70
CA PRO A 118 4.77 2.86 -1.87
C PRO A 118 3.25 2.74 -1.64
N TYR A 119 2.79 1.77 -0.88
CA TYR A 119 1.37 1.64 -0.49
C TYR A 119 0.94 2.80 0.40
N PHE A 120 1.74 3.09 1.43
CA PHE A 120 1.52 4.23 2.32
C PHE A 120 1.44 5.55 1.53
N ARG A 121 2.41 5.82 0.64
CA ARG A 121 2.40 7.04 -0.18
C ARG A 121 1.13 7.18 -1.01
N THR A 122 0.60 6.07 -1.51
CA THR A 122 -0.66 6.06 -2.26
C THR A 122 -1.85 6.43 -1.37
N GLU A 123 -1.94 5.87 -0.17
CA GLU A 123 -3.03 6.21 0.76
C GLU A 123 -2.89 7.64 1.28
N ALA A 124 -1.68 8.07 1.62
CA ALA A 124 -1.41 9.46 2.00
C ALA A 124 -1.79 10.44 0.88
N SER A 125 -1.45 10.13 -0.38
CA SER A 125 -1.82 10.97 -1.52
C SER A 125 -3.34 11.08 -1.70
N LYS A 126 -4.10 10.00 -1.53
CA LYS A 126 -5.57 10.04 -1.59
C LYS A 126 -6.16 10.97 -0.53
N PHE A 127 -5.66 10.85 0.71
CA PHE A 127 -6.07 11.69 1.82
C PHE A 127 -5.73 13.17 1.53
N LEU A 128 -4.50 13.45 1.13
CA LEU A 128 -4.01 14.79 0.86
C LEU A 128 -4.71 15.45 -0.32
N LEU A 129 -5.00 14.73 -1.40
CA LEU A 129 -5.77 15.25 -2.53
C LEU A 129 -7.18 15.67 -2.12
N LYS A 130 -7.81 14.92 -1.19
CA LYS A 130 -9.10 15.31 -0.63
C LYS A 130 -8.95 16.58 0.21
N TRP A 131 -8.00 16.60 1.14
CA TRP A 131 -7.73 17.76 2.01
C TRP A 131 -7.40 19.01 1.19
N CYS A 132 -6.51 18.92 0.19
CA CYS A 132 -6.15 20.04 -0.69
C CYS A 132 -7.37 20.61 -1.42
N ARG A 133 -8.23 19.75 -1.95
CA ARG A 133 -9.46 20.18 -2.64
C ARG A 133 -10.41 20.93 -1.71
N GLU A 134 -10.54 20.49 -0.45
CA GLU A 134 -11.40 21.11 0.56
C GLU A 134 -10.83 22.45 1.06
N ASN A 135 -9.51 22.65 0.97
CA ASN A 135 -8.82 23.83 1.49
C ASN A 135 -8.24 24.75 0.38
N GLY A 136 -8.51 24.48 -0.89
CA GLY A 136 -8.11 25.35 -2.02
C GLY A 136 -6.63 25.29 -2.39
N TYR A 137 -5.95 24.15 -2.09
CA TYR A 137 -4.54 23.91 -2.43
C TYR A 137 -4.39 22.89 -3.56
N ASP A 138 -3.22 22.95 -4.23
CA ASP A 138 -2.76 21.90 -5.15
C ASP A 138 -1.58 21.15 -4.53
N LEU A 139 -1.77 19.82 -4.33
CA LEU A 139 -0.77 18.95 -3.70
C LEU A 139 0.60 18.98 -4.41
N TYR A 140 0.60 19.16 -5.72
CA TYR A 140 1.79 19.05 -6.55
C TYR A 140 2.37 20.40 -6.99
N ALA A 141 1.59 21.50 -6.92
CA ALA A 141 2.00 22.82 -7.40
C ALA A 141 2.38 23.80 -6.28
N ASP A 142 1.74 23.73 -5.12
CA ASP A 142 1.88 24.75 -4.07
C ASP A 142 3.10 24.60 -3.16
N GLY A 143 3.91 23.54 -3.36
CA GLY A 143 5.13 23.30 -2.59
C GLY A 143 4.87 22.97 -1.11
N LEU A 144 3.76 22.26 -0.86
CA LEU A 144 3.38 21.83 0.48
C LEU A 144 4.44 20.90 1.11
N LYS A 145 4.70 21.08 2.39
CA LYS A 145 5.53 20.19 3.20
C LYS A 145 4.62 19.33 4.08
N ILE A 146 4.69 18.02 3.85
CA ILE A 146 3.85 17.04 4.53
C ILE A 146 4.69 16.28 5.56
N TYR A 147 4.31 16.40 6.83
CA TYR A 147 4.97 15.68 7.92
C TYR A 147 4.17 14.41 8.21
N THR A 148 4.85 13.27 8.09
CA THR A 148 4.26 11.95 8.29
C THR A 148 4.82 11.26 9.53
N THR A 149 4.11 10.25 10.04
CA THR A 149 4.52 9.50 11.23
C THR A 149 5.42 8.31 10.92
N ILE A 150 5.62 7.97 9.64
CA ILE A 150 6.41 6.82 9.21
C ILE A 150 7.87 6.95 9.68
N ASP A 151 8.38 5.94 10.37
CA ASP A 151 9.81 5.79 10.66
C ASP A 151 10.46 5.02 9.50
N SER A 152 11.41 5.65 8.81
CA SER A 152 12.04 5.07 7.62
C SER A 152 12.81 3.78 7.89
N ARG A 153 13.38 3.62 9.09
CA ARG A 153 14.11 2.41 9.49
C ARG A 153 13.13 1.27 9.78
N MET A 154 12.08 1.56 10.56
CA MET A 154 11.02 0.58 10.82
C MET A 154 10.33 0.14 9.54
N GLN A 155 10.05 1.07 8.63
CA GLN A 155 9.47 0.76 7.33
C GLN A 155 10.39 -0.15 6.50
N THR A 156 11.69 0.14 6.46
CA THR A 156 12.67 -0.68 5.75
C THR A 156 12.71 -2.09 6.31
N TYR A 157 12.76 -2.24 7.64
CA TYR A 157 12.75 -3.55 8.28
C TYR A 157 11.43 -4.31 8.04
N ALA A 158 10.31 -3.61 8.04
CA ALA A 158 9.01 -4.22 7.75
C ALA A 158 8.92 -4.73 6.30
N GLU A 159 9.39 -3.95 5.32
CA GLU A 159 9.44 -4.36 3.91
C GLU A 159 10.35 -5.58 3.72
N GLN A 160 11.54 -5.57 4.32
CA GLN A 160 12.48 -6.71 4.27
C GLN A 160 11.90 -7.97 4.93
N ALA A 161 11.34 -7.84 6.13
CA ALA A 161 10.74 -8.97 6.83
C ALA A 161 9.56 -9.58 6.06
N VAL A 162 8.72 -8.74 5.45
CA VAL A 162 7.63 -9.21 4.59
C VAL A 162 8.16 -9.94 3.36
N GLU A 163 9.18 -9.39 2.69
CA GLU A 163 9.76 -10.02 1.50
C GLU A 163 10.38 -11.39 1.84
N GLU A 164 11.22 -11.47 2.87
CA GLU A 164 11.88 -12.70 3.30
C GLU A 164 10.87 -13.76 3.73
N HIS A 165 9.95 -13.42 4.63
CA HIS A 165 8.96 -14.37 5.14
C HIS A 165 8.03 -14.86 4.03
N MET A 166 7.53 -13.96 3.20
CA MET A 166 6.60 -14.33 2.13
C MET A 166 7.26 -15.14 1.01
N LYS A 167 8.55 -14.92 0.76
CA LYS A 167 9.33 -15.77 -0.16
C LYS A 167 9.34 -17.23 0.29
N ASP A 168 9.54 -17.48 1.58
CA ASP A 168 9.56 -18.86 2.11
C ASP A 168 8.16 -19.48 2.16
N ARG A 169 7.16 -18.73 2.63
CA ARG A 169 5.75 -19.21 2.60
C ARG A 169 5.27 -19.50 1.18
N GLN A 170 5.70 -18.72 0.19
CA GLN A 170 5.36 -18.95 -1.20
C GLN A 170 5.96 -20.26 -1.75
N LYS A 171 7.19 -20.60 -1.38
CA LYS A 171 7.79 -21.90 -1.74
C LYS A 171 6.96 -23.06 -1.19
N GLU A 172 6.58 -23.01 0.09
CA GLU A 172 5.74 -24.04 0.72
C GLU A 172 4.36 -24.11 0.04
N PHE A 173 3.76 -22.98 -0.27
CA PHE A 173 2.50 -22.90 -0.98
C PHE A 173 2.58 -23.53 -2.37
N PHE A 174 3.60 -23.22 -3.14
CA PHE A 174 3.81 -23.85 -4.46
C PHE A 174 4.06 -25.36 -4.37
N ALA A 175 4.79 -25.81 -3.34
CA ALA A 175 5.02 -27.23 -3.11
C ALA A 175 3.71 -27.95 -2.76
N HIS A 176 2.90 -27.37 -1.87
CA HIS A 176 1.60 -27.91 -1.45
C HIS A 176 0.61 -28.01 -2.63
N TRP A 177 0.55 -26.97 -3.48
CA TRP A 177 -0.37 -26.90 -4.61
C TRP A 177 0.21 -27.40 -5.93
N LYS A 178 1.34 -28.09 -5.92
CA LYS A 178 1.97 -28.60 -7.13
C LYS A 178 0.99 -29.47 -7.94
N GLY A 179 0.73 -29.08 -9.19
CA GLY A 179 -0.18 -29.78 -10.09
C GLY A 179 -1.69 -29.56 -9.81
N ARG A 180 -2.05 -28.70 -8.85
CA ARG A 180 -3.44 -28.37 -8.50
C ARG A 180 -3.60 -26.85 -8.42
N ASN A 181 -4.86 -26.40 -8.48
CA ASN A 181 -5.18 -24.98 -8.29
C ASN A 181 -5.62 -24.72 -6.83
N PRO A 182 -5.27 -23.56 -6.23
CA PRO A 182 -5.60 -23.25 -4.83
C PRO A 182 -7.02 -22.72 -4.63
N TRP A 183 -7.76 -22.41 -5.69
CA TRP A 183 -9.15 -21.92 -5.59
C TRP A 183 -10.13 -23.09 -5.51
N ILE A 184 -10.34 -23.53 -4.31
CA ILE A 184 -11.22 -24.64 -3.96
C ILE A 184 -12.36 -24.13 -3.06
N ASP A 185 -13.50 -24.85 -3.09
CA ASP A 185 -14.61 -24.62 -2.18
C ASP A 185 -14.37 -25.26 -0.78
N ARG A 186 -15.35 -25.14 0.11
CA ARG A 186 -15.25 -25.70 1.48
C ARG A 186 -15.17 -27.24 1.49
N GLN A 187 -15.56 -27.90 0.43
CA GLN A 187 -15.47 -29.35 0.24
C GLN A 187 -14.15 -29.78 -0.42
N GLY A 188 -13.26 -28.84 -0.73
CA GLY A 188 -11.97 -29.11 -1.38
C GLY A 188 -12.07 -29.31 -2.89
N LYS A 189 -13.21 -29.02 -3.50
CA LYS A 189 -13.44 -29.10 -4.96
C LYS A 189 -13.07 -27.78 -5.62
N GLU A 190 -12.41 -27.86 -6.79
CA GLU A 190 -12.05 -26.65 -7.55
C GLU A 190 -13.31 -25.84 -7.94
N ILE A 191 -13.26 -24.52 -7.69
CA ILE A 191 -14.33 -23.59 -8.03
C ILE A 191 -14.41 -23.45 -9.56
N PRO A 192 -15.55 -23.80 -10.19
CA PRO A 192 -15.72 -23.75 -11.62
C PRO A 192 -15.54 -22.33 -12.17
N ASN A 193 -14.91 -22.20 -13.33
CA ASN A 193 -14.74 -20.93 -14.06
C ASN A 193 -14.13 -19.78 -13.23
N TYR A 194 -13.32 -20.12 -12.22
CA TYR A 194 -12.70 -19.11 -11.35
C TYR A 194 -11.84 -18.10 -12.14
N LEU A 195 -10.98 -18.59 -13.04
CA LEU A 195 -10.11 -17.72 -13.85
C LEU A 195 -10.90 -16.95 -14.90
N GLU A 196 -11.86 -17.55 -15.53
CA GLU A 196 -12.75 -16.91 -16.51
C GLU A 196 -13.56 -15.78 -15.88
N ASN A 197 -14.04 -15.97 -14.66
CA ASN A 197 -14.71 -14.92 -13.90
C ASN A 197 -13.73 -13.82 -13.43
N ALA A 198 -12.52 -14.21 -13.08
CA ALA A 198 -11.50 -13.26 -12.66
C ALA A 198 -11.00 -12.39 -13.84
N ILE A 199 -10.77 -12.97 -15.04
CA ILE A 199 -10.31 -12.22 -16.21
C ILE A 199 -11.32 -11.18 -16.67
N LYS A 200 -12.64 -11.47 -16.60
CA LYS A 200 -13.72 -10.55 -16.97
C LYS A 200 -13.71 -9.24 -16.16
N ARG A 201 -13.12 -9.25 -14.96
CA ARG A 201 -12.99 -8.07 -14.08
C ARG A 201 -11.77 -7.20 -14.42
N THR A 202 -10.88 -7.65 -15.32
CA THR A 202 -9.67 -6.92 -15.69
C THR A 202 -9.94 -5.83 -16.73
N ASP A 203 -9.14 -4.76 -16.70
CA ASP A 203 -9.18 -3.71 -17.72
C ASP A 203 -8.88 -4.26 -19.11
N ARG A 204 -8.00 -5.24 -19.21
CA ARG A 204 -7.67 -5.90 -20.46
C ARG A 204 -8.90 -6.53 -21.09
N TYR A 205 -9.68 -7.29 -20.33
CA TYR A 205 -10.93 -7.87 -20.84
C TYR A 205 -11.93 -6.78 -21.25
N ARG A 206 -12.13 -5.76 -20.41
CA ARG A 206 -13.02 -4.64 -20.72
C ARG A 206 -12.63 -3.91 -22.01
N ASN A 207 -11.31 -3.72 -22.22
CA ASN A 207 -10.79 -3.10 -23.45
C ASN A 207 -10.98 -3.99 -24.69
N LEU A 208 -10.72 -5.29 -24.56
CA LEU A 208 -10.97 -6.25 -25.65
C LEU A 208 -12.48 -6.34 -25.98
N ASN A 209 -13.31 -6.38 -24.95
CA ASN A 209 -14.78 -6.43 -25.12
C ASN A 209 -15.31 -5.21 -25.88
N ARG A 210 -14.83 -4.02 -25.55
CA ARG A 210 -15.14 -2.78 -26.31
C ARG A 210 -14.58 -2.80 -27.73
N ARG A 211 -13.33 -3.29 -27.91
CA ARG A 211 -12.66 -3.32 -29.22
C ARG A 211 -13.33 -4.26 -30.21
N PHE A 212 -13.87 -5.38 -29.73
CA PHE A 212 -14.45 -6.44 -30.57
C PHE A 212 -15.97 -6.53 -30.42
N ASP A 213 -16.60 -5.49 -29.88
CA ASP A 213 -18.06 -5.39 -29.70
C ASP A 213 -18.69 -6.67 -29.11
N GLY A 214 -18.05 -7.22 -28.08
CA GLY A 214 -18.50 -8.41 -27.37
C GLY A 214 -18.25 -9.75 -28.07
N ASN A 215 -17.58 -9.78 -29.24
CA ASN A 215 -17.28 -11.03 -29.93
C ASN A 215 -16.33 -11.92 -29.10
N GLN A 216 -16.89 -13.01 -28.54
CA GLN A 216 -16.18 -13.88 -27.60
C GLN A 216 -15.03 -14.65 -28.24
N ASP A 217 -15.12 -15.03 -29.50
CA ASP A 217 -14.05 -15.78 -30.19
C ASP A 217 -12.82 -14.89 -30.36
N SER A 218 -13.01 -13.65 -30.78
CA SER A 218 -11.94 -12.65 -30.87
C SER A 218 -11.34 -12.35 -29.51
N ILE A 219 -12.15 -12.16 -28.50
CA ILE A 219 -11.69 -11.91 -27.12
C ILE A 219 -10.86 -13.09 -26.62
N ASN A 220 -11.37 -14.32 -26.75
CA ASN A 220 -10.70 -15.54 -26.33
C ASN A 220 -9.36 -15.75 -27.08
N TYR A 221 -9.32 -15.46 -28.38
CA TYR A 221 -8.09 -15.50 -29.14
C TYR A 221 -7.00 -14.60 -28.52
N TYR A 222 -7.32 -13.32 -28.22
CA TYR A 222 -6.35 -12.39 -27.65
C TYR A 222 -6.01 -12.68 -26.19
N LEU A 223 -6.90 -13.29 -25.42
CA LEU A 223 -6.62 -13.72 -24.05
C LEU A 223 -5.71 -14.94 -23.99
N ASN A 224 -5.71 -15.80 -25.00
CA ASN A 224 -4.89 -17.01 -25.08
C ASN A 224 -3.64 -16.84 -25.95
N LYS A 225 -3.53 -15.77 -26.74
CA LYS A 225 -2.35 -15.48 -27.56
C LYS A 225 -1.14 -15.16 -26.68
N LYS A 226 -0.05 -15.92 -26.83
CA LYS A 226 1.21 -15.65 -26.13
C LYS A 226 1.84 -14.37 -26.66
N ILE A 227 2.28 -13.52 -25.75
CA ILE A 227 2.97 -12.25 -26.01
C ILE A 227 4.15 -12.12 -25.06
N PRO A 228 5.20 -11.35 -25.42
CA PRO A 228 6.27 -11.03 -24.49
C PRO A 228 5.71 -10.23 -23.30
N MET A 229 6.05 -10.61 -22.08
CA MET A 229 5.69 -9.88 -20.87
C MET A 229 6.70 -10.12 -19.76
N THR A 230 6.83 -9.12 -18.90
CA THR A 230 7.64 -9.20 -17.69
C THR A 230 6.74 -9.64 -16.54
N ILE A 231 7.11 -10.72 -15.87
CA ILE A 231 6.39 -11.22 -14.69
C ILE A 231 7.21 -11.07 -13.42
N PHE A 232 6.50 -10.95 -12.28
CA PHE A 232 7.10 -10.98 -10.97
C PHE A 232 7.47 -12.40 -10.55
N THR A 233 8.67 -12.54 -9.97
CA THR A 233 9.06 -13.70 -9.14
C THR A 233 9.88 -13.20 -7.96
N TYR A 234 9.97 -13.98 -6.87
CA TYR A 234 10.82 -13.63 -5.71
C TYR A 234 12.34 -13.67 -6.04
N ASP A 235 12.73 -14.18 -7.18
CA ASP A 235 14.11 -14.16 -7.68
C ASP A 235 14.36 -13.06 -8.72
N GLY A 236 13.43 -12.08 -8.78
CA GLY A 236 13.46 -10.95 -9.70
C GLY A 236 12.43 -11.06 -10.83
N GLU A 237 12.35 -10.02 -11.63
CA GLU A 237 11.47 -9.98 -12.81
C GLU A 237 12.02 -10.90 -13.91
N LYS A 238 11.12 -11.61 -14.60
CA LYS A 238 11.47 -12.48 -15.73
C LYS A 238 10.69 -12.10 -16.98
N GLU A 239 11.41 -12.02 -18.09
CA GLU A 239 10.83 -11.89 -19.41
C GLU A 239 10.36 -13.27 -19.90
N VAL A 240 9.09 -13.38 -20.26
CA VAL A 240 8.46 -14.65 -20.66
C VAL A 240 7.51 -14.45 -21.84
N GLN A 241 7.31 -15.52 -22.63
CA GLN A 241 6.25 -15.62 -23.63
C GLN A 241 5.03 -16.29 -23.01
N MET A 242 4.05 -15.50 -22.60
CA MET A 242 2.89 -15.97 -21.83
C MET A 242 1.59 -15.36 -22.34
N SER A 243 0.48 -16.09 -22.24
CA SER A 243 -0.82 -15.53 -22.55
C SER A 243 -1.33 -14.64 -21.39
N PRO A 244 -2.23 -13.68 -21.65
CA PRO A 244 -2.88 -12.91 -20.59
C PRO A 244 -3.60 -13.77 -19.55
N LEU A 245 -4.20 -14.88 -19.96
CA LEU A 245 -4.89 -15.80 -19.06
C LEU A 245 -3.87 -16.57 -18.18
N ASP A 246 -2.77 -17.04 -18.74
CA ASP A 246 -1.70 -17.69 -17.98
C ASP A 246 -1.02 -16.71 -17.02
N SER A 247 -0.85 -15.45 -17.44
CA SER A 247 -0.34 -14.38 -16.57
C SER A 247 -1.28 -14.15 -15.38
N LEU A 248 -2.60 -14.08 -15.61
CA LEU A 248 -3.56 -13.97 -14.51
C LEU A 248 -3.46 -15.17 -13.56
N LYS A 249 -3.37 -16.39 -14.12
CA LYS A 249 -3.19 -17.62 -13.33
C LYS A 249 -1.92 -17.56 -12.50
N HIS A 250 -0.79 -17.11 -13.07
CA HIS A 250 0.47 -16.92 -12.38
C HIS A 250 0.31 -15.98 -11.17
N TYR A 251 -0.28 -14.78 -11.36
CA TYR A 251 -0.46 -13.82 -10.29
C TYR A 251 -1.47 -14.26 -9.21
N LYS A 252 -2.48 -15.08 -9.57
CA LYS A 252 -3.44 -15.65 -8.63
C LYS A 252 -2.88 -16.72 -7.71
N HIS A 253 -1.71 -17.27 -8.02
CA HIS A 253 -0.98 -18.22 -7.16
C HIS A 253 -0.08 -17.54 -6.13
N TYR A 254 0.06 -16.20 -6.14
CA TYR A 254 0.86 -15.50 -5.13
C TYR A 254 0.06 -15.22 -3.88
N LEU A 255 0.60 -15.64 -2.75
CA LEU A 255 0.10 -15.25 -1.42
C LEU A 255 0.26 -13.74 -1.25
N GLN A 256 -0.72 -13.14 -0.61
CA GLN A 256 -0.72 -11.71 -0.30
C GLN A 256 -0.67 -11.50 1.21
N THR A 257 -0.14 -10.37 1.63
CA THR A 257 -0.07 -9.98 3.03
C THR A 257 -0.20 -8.48 3.21
N GLY A 258 -0.54 -8.05 4.41
CA GLY A 258 -0.42 -6.68 4.88
C GLY A 258 0.33 -6.67 6.21
N PHE A 259 1.09 -5.62 6.47
CA PHE A 259 1.75 -5.37 7.75
C PHE A 259 1.61 -3.90 8.13
N MET A 260 1.26 -3.63 9.39
CA MET A 260 1.21 -2.29 9.96
C MET A 260 1.79 -2.30 11.37
N ALA A 261 2.62 -1.32 11.69
CA ALA A 261 3.09 -1.05 13.05
C ALA A 261 2.62 0.34 13.48
N MET A 262 2.10 0.44 14.71
CA MET A 262 1.55 1.67 15.27
C MET A 262 2.03 1.85 16.72
N GLU A 263 2.28 3.08 17.10
CA GLU A 263 2.50 3.49 18.49
C GLU A 263 1.14 3.73 19.17
N PRO A 264 0.76 2.92 20.16
CA PRO A 264 -0.63 2.92 20.66
C PRO A 264 -1.02 4.21 21.36
N GLN A 265 -0.06 4.89 22.02
CA GLN A 265 -0.29 6.11 22.81
C GLN A 265 -0.61 7.33 21.94
N THR A 266 -0.04 7.39 20.74
CA THR A 266 -0.16 8.53 19.83
C THR A 266 -1.02 8.22 18.61
N GLY A 267 -1.31 6.95 18.34
CA GLY A 267 -1.93 6.51 17.10
C GLY A 267 -0.99 6.59 15.88
N HIS A 268 0.28 6.97 16.07
CA HIS A 268 1.22 7.17 14.96
C HIS A 268 1.58 5.86 14.27
N ILE A 269 1.27 5.76 12.99
CA ILE A 269 1.66 4.63 12.16
C ILE A 269 3.14 4.77 11.80
N LYS A 270 3.95 3.82 12.23
CA LYS A 270 5.41 3.82 12.05
C LYS A 270 5.86 3.02 10.82
N ALA A 271 5.09 1.99 10.44
CA ALA A 271 5.36 1.21 9.23
C ALA A 271 4.05 0.73 8.58
N TRP A 272 4.05 0.67 7.24
CA TRP A 272 2.91 0.26 6.43
C TRP A 272 3.37 -0.50 5.19
N VAL A 273 3.11 -1.78 5.14
CA VAL A 273 3.39 -2.65 3.98
C VAL A 273 2.07 -3.24 3.49
N GLY A 274 1.53 -2.73 2.40
CA GLY A 274 0.20 -3.13 1.90
C GLY A 274 0.21 -4.38 1.01
N GLY A 275 1.36 -4.96 0.71
CA GLY A 275 1.48 -6.16 -0.11
C GLY A 275 2.93 -6.52 -0.40
N ILE A 276 3.14 -7.60 -1.13
CA ILE A 276 4.45 -8.20 -1.37
C ILE A 276 5.32 -7.45 -2.38
N ASN A 277 4.72 -6.72 -3.31
CA ASN A 277 5.44 -5.91 -4.31
C ASN A 277 4.50 -4.89 -4.96
N TYR A 278 4.70 -3.61 -4.73
CA TYR A 278 3.80 -2.57 -5.22
C TYR A 278 3.78 -2.41 -6.75
N LYS A 279 4.86 -2.73 -7.45
CA LYS A 279 4.91 -2.63 -8.92
C LYS A 279 3.90 -3.58 -9.57
N HIS A 280 3.78 -4.79 -9.05
CA HIS A 280 2.96 -5.86 -9.61
C HIS A 280 1.62 -6.07 -8.89
N PHE A 281 1.53 -5.71 -7.61
CA PHE A 281 0.35 -5.90 -6.75
C PHE A 281 -0.04 -4.58 -6.11
N LYS A 282 -0.99 -3.87 -6.72
CA LYS A 282 -1.40 -2.51 -6.31
C LYS A 282 -2.40 -2.49 -5.15
N TYR A 283 -3.03 -3.63 -4.89
CA TYR A 283 -4.06 -3.73 -3.86
C TYR A 283 -3.46 -3.66 -2.46
N ASP A 284 -3.95 -2.73 -1.64
CA ASP A 284 -3.47 -2.51 -0.28
C ASP A 284 -4.23 -3.42 0.70
N HIS A 285 -3.52 -4.39 1.27
CA HIS A 285 -4.06 -5.32 2.25
C HIS A 285 -4.13 -4.76 3.68
N VAL A 286 -3.65 -3.55 3.93
CA VAL A 286 -3.78 -2.88 5.24
C VAL A 286 -5.15 -2.21 5.35
N LYS A 287 -5.56 -1.40 4.38
CA LYS A 287 -6.76 -0.56 4.47
C LYS A 287 -7.86 -0.92 3.48
N GLN A 288 -7.51 -1.44 2.28
CA GLN A 288 -8.52 -1.86 1.29
C GLN A 288 -8.95 -3.31 1.49
N GLY A 289 -8.04 -4.14 1.97
CA GLY A 289 -8.28 -5.57 2.17
C GLY A 289 -8.97 -5.86 3.49
N ALA A 290 -10.29 -6.09 3.45
CA ALA A 290 -11.00 -6.67 4.58
C ALA A 290 -10.98 -8.21 4.48
N ARG A 291 -10.78 -8.88 5.61
CA ARG A 291 -10.73 -10.35 5.75
C ARG A 291 -11.28 -10.74 7.11
N GLN A 292 -11.73 -11.99 7.20
CA GLN A 292 -12.16 -12.56 8.46
C GLN A 292 -10.98 -12.66 9.44
N PRO A 293 -11.00 -11.94 10.58
CA PRO A 293 -9.94 -11.97 11.56
C PRO A 293 -9.87 -13.30 12.32
N GLY A 294 -10.94 -14.10 12.27
CA GLY A 294 -11.02 -15.36 13.00
C GLY A 294 -10.89 -15.15 14.50
N SER A 295 -10.21 -16.05 15.17
CA SER A 295 -10.04 -16.00 16.63
C SER A 295 -9.31 -14.79 17.17
N THR A 296 -8.68 -13.97 16.33
CA THR A 296 -8.12 -12.67 16.77
C THR A 296 -9.22 -11.65 17.11
N PHE A 297 -10.48 -11.95 16.80
CA PHE A 297 -11.63 -11.14 17.21
C PHE A 297 -12.12 -11.47 18.64
N LYS A 298 -11.74 -12.61 19.21
CA LYS A 298 -12.18 -13.03 20.55
C LYS A 298 -11.84 -12.03 21.68
N PRO A 299 -10.71 -11.32 21.69
CA PRO A 299 -10.44 -10.33 22.73
C PRO A 299 -11.56 -9.29 22.91
N PHE A 300 -12.22 -8.86 21.82
CA PHE A 300 -13.36 -7.94 21.89
C PHE A 300 -14.57 -8.57 22.61
N LEU A 301 -14.84 -9.86 22.36
CA LEU A 301 -15.89 -10.60 23.06
C LEU A 301 -15.58 -10.75 24.55
N TYR A 302 -14.33 -11.06 24.91
CA TYR A 302 -13.94 -11.22 26.30
C TYR A 302 -13.93 -9.88 27.03
N THR A 303 -13.59 -8.76 26.36
CA THR A 303 -13.76 -7.42 26.89
C THR A 303 -15.23 -7.15 27.21
N ALA A 304 -16.12 -7.38 26.23
CA ALA A 304 -17.56 -7.25 26.44
C ALA A 304 -18.06 -8.13 27.62
N ALA A 305 -17.52 -9.34 27.79
CA ALA A 305 -17.87 -10.21 28.89
C ALA A 305 -17.45 -9.62 30.25
N ILE A 306 -16.21 -9.14 30.36
CA ILE A 306 -15.70 -8.53 31.59
C ILE A 306 -16.51 -7.28 31.98
N GLU A 307 -16.84 -6.43 31.02
CA GLU A 307 -17.68 -5.24 31.24
C GLU A 307 -19.11 -5.59 31.70
N ASN A 308 -19.59 -6.78 31.36
CA ASN A 308 -20.91 -7.27 31.77
C ASN A 308 -20.85 -8.21 32.99
N GLY A 309 -19.82 -8.10 33.83
CA GLY A 309 -19.74 -8.74 35.15
C GLY A 309 -19.11 -10.13 35.17
N TYR A 310 -18.63 -10.65 34.05
CA TYR A 310 -17.78 -11.84 34.05
C TYR A 310 -16.36 -11.46 34.48
N TYR A 311 -15.63 -12.39 35.08
CA TYR A 311 -14.26 -12.18 35.55
C TYR A 311 -13.31 -13.26 35.02
N PRO A 312 -12.00 -13.03 34.93
CA PRO A 312 -11.06 -13.92 34.28
C PRO A 312 -11.05 -15.37 34.85
N CYS A 313 -11.41 -15.55 36.11
CA CYS A 313 -11.49 -16.84 36.77
C CYS A 313 -12.90 -17.48 36.70
N TYR A 314 -13.88 -16.84 36.04
CA TYR A 314 -15.22 -17.39 35.82
C TYR A 314 -15.11 -18.69 35.00
N GLU A 315 -15.70 -19.79 35.52
CA GLU A 315 -15.62 -21.13 34.93
C GLU A 315 -16.82 -21.40 34.01
N VAL A 316 -16.53 -21.89 32.81
CA VAL A 316 -17.52 -22.37 31.84
C VAL A 316 -17.17 -23.78 31.39
N LEU A 317 -18.16 -24.63 31.28
CA LEU A 317 -18.01 -26.03 30.81
C LEU A 317 -17.79 -26.04 29.28
N ASP A 318 -16.78 -26.77 28.81
CA ASP A 318 -16.53 -26.98 27.40
C ASP A 318 -17.46 -28.04 26.82
N THR A 319 -18.64 -27.62 26.39
CA THR A 319 -19.66 -28.43 25.76
C THR A 319 -20.20 -27.78 24.51
N GLN A 320 -20.91 -28.52 23.67
CA GLN A 320 -21.54 -27.94 22.50
C GLN A 320 -22.57 -26.88 22.89
N VAL A 321 -22.47 -25.70 22.28
CA VAL A 321 -23.42 -24.62 22.45
C VAL A 321 -24.09 -24.38 21.10
N CYS A 322 -25.42 -24.44 21.04
CA CYS A 322 -26.21 -24.16 19.86
C CYS A 322 -27.07 -22.92 20.09
N ILE A 323 -27.04 -21.98 19.16
CA ILE A 323 -27.75 -20.70 19.24
C ILE A 323 -28.75 -20.64 18.08
N PRO A 324 -30.05 -20.40 18.33
CA PRO A 324 -31.03 -20.25 17.28
C PRO A 324 -30.79 -18.96 16.49
N LEU A 325 -30.84 -19.06 15.17
CA LEU A 325 -30.76 -17.89 14.27
C LEU A 325 -32.18 -17.47 13.85
N GLY A 326 -32.32 -16.20 13.43
CA GLY A 326 -33.61 -15.63 13.08
C GLY A 326 -34.31 -16.27 11.87
N ASP A 327 -33.60 -17.06 11.09
CA ASP A 327 -34.10 -17.83 9.94
C ASP A 327 -34.59 -19.25 10.30
N GLY A 328 -34.62 -19.60 11.61
CA GLY A 328 -35.01 -20.92 12.10
C GLY A 328 -33.91 -21.98 12.09
N THR A 329 -32.71 -21.64 11.64
CA THR A 329 -31.53 -22.50 11.72
C THR A 329 -30.82 -22.37 13.06
N MET A 330 -29.93 -23.34 13.36
CA MET A 330 -29.13 -23.35 14.60
C MET A 330 -27.65 -23.14 14.25
N TRP A 331 -26.99 -22.23 14.93
CA TRP A 331 -25.53 -22.12 14.87
C TRP A 331 -24.87 -22.86 16.02
N CYS A 332 -24.18 -23.97 15.69
CA CYS A 332 -23.53 -24.84 16.63
C CYS A 332 -22.04 -24.96 16.27
N PRO A 333 -21.15 -24.04 16.68
CA PRO A 333 -19.74 -24.14 16.33
C PRO A 333 -19.01 -25.25 17.04
N ASN A 334 -18.08 -25.89 16.33
CA ASN A 334 -17.15 -26.86 16.92
C ASN A 334 -15.88 -26.17 17.41
N ASN A 335 -15.18 -26.79 18.37
CA ASN A 335 -13.80 -26.45 18.66
C ASN A 335 -12.88 -26.83 17.47
N ALA A 336 -11.66 -26.28 17.42
CA ALA A 336 -10.75 -26.47 16.30
C ALA A 336 -10.39 -27.94 16.00
N ASP A 337 -10.39 -28.78 17.03
CA ASP A 337 -10.14 -30.24 16.97
C ASP A 337 -11.44 -31.06 16.80
N ASN A 338 -12.59 -30.40 16.65
CA ASN A 338 -13.93 -30.99 16.61
C ASN A 338 -14.30 -31.81 17.86
N LYS A 339 -13.71 -31.52 19.01
CA LYS A 339 -13.97 -32.20 20.28
C LYS A 339 -14.39 -31.22 21.37
N PHE A 340 -15.22 -31.70 22.29
CA PHE A 340 -15.56 -31.03 23.53
C PHE A 340 -15.01 -31.86 24.70
N SER A 341 -14.22 -31.22 25.57
CA SER A 341 -13.55 -31.94 26.66
C SER A 341 -14.47 -32.34 27.80
N GLY A 342 -15.60 -31.63 27.97
CA GLY A 342 -16.44 -31.75 29.14
C GLY A 342 -15.84 -31.19 30.44
N GLU A 343 -14.68 -30.54 30.35
CA GLU A 343 -14.00 -29.90 31.47
C GLU A 343 -14.42 -28.43 31.63
N LYS A 344 -14.24 -27.92 32.84
CA LYS A 344 -14.42 -26.48 33.09
C LYS A 344 -13.15 -25.70 32.76
N PHE A 345 -13.29 -24.65 32.01
CA PHE A 345 -12.22 -23.67 31.74
C PHE A 345 -12.56 -22.33 32.37
N THR A 346 -11.58 -21.72 33.04
CA THR A 346 -11.66 -20.30 33.35
C THR A 346 -11.65 -19.47 32.05
N LEU A 347 -12.27 -18.30 32.04
CA LEU A 347 -12.25 -17.44 30.83
C LEU A 347 -10.83 -17.14 30.37
N ARG A 348 -9.89 -16.94 31.31
CA ARG A 348 -8.46 -16.77 30.98
C ARG A 348 -7.91 -17.96 30.18
N ASN A 349 -8.14 -19.19 30.66
CA ASN A 349 -7.64 -20.39 30.00
C ASN A 349 -8.39 -20.68 28.69
N ALA A 350 -9.67 -20.39 28.62
CA ALA A 350 -10.48 -20.55 27.42
C ALA A 350 -10.00 -19.60 26.30
N MET A 351 -9.68 -18.36 26.63
CA MET A 351 -9.11 -17.42 25.68
C MET A 351 -7.70 -17.85 25.23
N ALA A 352 -6.82 -18.25 26.16
CA ALA A 352 -5.46 -18.68 25.85
C ALA A 352 -5.44 -19.93 24.93
N LYS A 353 -6.38 -20.86 25.12
CA LYS A 353 -6.55 -22.04 24.28
C LYS A 353 -7.46 -21.81 23.07
N SER A 354 -8.01 -20.62 22.93
CA SER A 354 -8.92 -20.24 21.84
C SER A 354 -10.15 -21.15 21.69
N VAL A 355 -10.78 -21.54 22.81
CA VAL A 355 -11.93 -22.47 22.84
C VAL A 355 -13.16 -21.82 22.23
N ASN A 356 -13.76 -22.44 21.20
CA ASN A 356 -14.90 -21.88 20.45
C ASN A 356 -16.23 -22.03 21.20
N SER A 357 -16.45 -23.17 21.88
CA SER A 357 -17.66 -23.44 22.68
C SER A 357 -17.88 -22.36 23.74
N ILE A 358 -16.81 -21.94 24.43
CA ILE A 358 -16.86 -20.89 25.45
C ILE A 358 -17.12 -19.51 24.83
N SER A 359 -16.56 -19.24 23.67
CA SER A 359 -16.89 -18.01 22.91
C SER A 359 -18.37 -18.02 22.50
N ALA A 360 -18.90 -19.14 22.05
CA ALA A 360 -20.33 -19.32 21.75
C ALA A 360 -21.21 -19.12 22.99
N PHE A 361 -20.80 -19.66 24.15
CA PHE A 361 -21.47 -19.44 25.41
C PHE A 361 -21.53 -17.95 25.75
N LEU A 362 -20.42 -17.22 25.65
CA LEU A 362 -20.36 -15.81 25.99
C LEU A 362 -21.26 -14.96 25.06
N VAL A 363 -21.19 -15.15 23.75
CA VAL A 363 -22.03 -14.36 22.82
C VAL A 363 -23.51 -14.70 22.97
N ASN A 364 -23.86 -15.96 23.33
CA ASN A 364 -25.23 -16.33 23.62
C ASN A 364 -25.78 -15.61 24.87
N LYS A 365 -24.92 -15.35 25.87
CA LYS A 365 -25.31 -14.63 27.11
C LYS A 365 -25.37 -13.13 26.93
N LEU A 366 -24.43 -12.57 26.16
CA LEU A 366 -24.28 -11.12 26.01
C LEU A 366 -25.10 -10.53 24.86
N GLY A 367 -25.39 -11.35 23.85
CA GLY A 367 -25.92 -10.93 22.55
C GLY A 367 -24.84 -10.37 21.61
N ALA A 368 -25.02 -10.61 20.31
CA ALA A 368 -24.08 -10.16 19.27
C ALA A 368 -24.03 -8.62 19.16
N GLU A 369 -25.11 -7.92 19.43
CA GLU A 369 -25.17 -6.44 19.45
C GLU A 369 -24.20 -5.84 20.45
N THR A 370 -24.06 -6.43 21.65
CA THR A 370 -23.11 -5.98 22.67
C THR A 370 -21.69 -6.09 22.15
N LEU A 371 -21.34 -7.21 21.49
CA LEU A 371 -20.03 -7.40 20.88
C LEU A 371 -19.76 -6.36 19.77
N VAL A 372 -20.74 -6.07 18.90
CA VAL A 372 -20.63 -5.03 17.87
C VAL A 372 -20.35 -3.66 18.49
N LYS A 373 -21.08 -3.29 19.56
CA LYS A 373 -20.90 -2.02 20.26
C LYS A 373 -19.49 -1.91 20.87
N THR A 374 -19.03 -2.94 21.56
CA THR A 374 -17.67 -2.98 22.13
C THR A 374 -16.59 -2.88 21.05
N ALA A 375 -16.68 -3.65 19.97
CA ALA A 375 -15.72 -3.59 18.88
C ALA A 375 -15.67 -2.22 18.21
N LYS A 376 -16.84 -1.57 17.96
CA LYS A 376 -16.91 -0.22 17.40
C LYS A 376 -16.31 0.83 18.33
N ARG A 377 -16.58 0.76 19.63
CA ARG A 377 -16.00 1.68 20.62
C ARG A 377 -14.49 1.55 20.68
N MET A 378 -13.96 0.33 20.50
CA MET A 378 -12.53 0.06 20.40
C MET A 378 -11.93 0.40 19.02
N GLY A 379 -12.71 0.98 18.08
CA GLY A 379 -12.18 1.53 16.83
C GLY A 379 -12.38 0.69 15.57
N ILE A 380 -13.14 -0.41 15.60
CA ILE A 380 -13.50 -1.14 14.38
C ILE A 380 -14.52 -0.31 13.59
N SER A 381 -14.08 0.28 12.49
CA SER A 381 -14.91 1.13 11.63
C SER A 381 -15.59 0.34 10.52
N THR A 382 -15.05 -0.81 10.15
CA THR A 382 -15.64 -1.72 9.16
C THR A 382 -17.03 -2.17 9.60
N PRO A 383 -18.03 -2.20 8.72
CA PRO A 383 -19.38 -2.67 9.06
C PRO A 383 -19.38 -4.08 9.63
N LEU A 384 -20.01 -4.26 10.78
CA LEU A 384 -20.14 -5.55 11.46
C LEU A 384 -21.61 -5.95 11.48
N GLU A 385 -21.89 -7.20 11.14
CA GLU A 385 -23.23 -7.82 11.29
C GLU A 385 -23.36 -8.41 12.70
N ALA A 386 -24.47 -8.09 13.36
CA ALA A 386 -24.76 -8.55 14.69
C ALA A 386 -25.33 -9.98 14.69
N ASN A 387 -24.50 -10.95 14.28
CA ASN A 387 -24.84 -12.37 14.35
C ASN A 387 -23.90 -13.11 15.30
N PRO A 388 -24.31 -14.24 15.89
CA PRO A 388 -23.51 -14.96 16.89
C PRO A 388 -22.14 -15.40 16.38
N SER A 389 -21.98 -15.66 15.07
CA SER A 389 -20.72 -16.09 14.48
C SER A 389 -19.64 -15.00 14.50
N LEU A 390 -20.00 -13.72 14.74
CA LEU A 390 -19.06 -12.64 14.98
C LEU A 390 -18.11 -12.94 16.16
N ALA A 391 -18.55 -13.69 17.16
CA ALA A 391 -17.72 -14.14 18.29
C ALA A 391 -16.49 -14.95 17.86
N LEU A 392 -16.52 -15.55 16.66
CA LEU A 392 -15.41 -16.29 16.07
C LEU A 392 -14.73 -15.51 14.94
N GLY A 393 -15.05 -14.22 14.76
CA GLY A 393 -14.45 -13.32 13.76
C GLY A 393 -14.78 -13.67 12.32
N VAL A 394 -16.05 -14.01 12.04
CA VAL A 394 -16.51 -14.38 10.68
C VAL A 394 -16.69 -13.16 9.77
N ASN A 395 -16.95 -11.97 10.34
CA ASN A 395 -17.08 -10.72 9.56
C ASN A 395 -15.72 -10.25 9.02
N ASP A 396 -15.74 -9.68 7.82
CA ASP A 396 -14.54 -9.10 7.22
C ASP A 396 -14.18 -7.78 7.91
N VAL A 397 -12.91 -7.64 8.36
CA VAL A 397 -12.35 -6.45 9.02
C VAL A 397 -11.01 -6.11 8.39
N THR A 398 -10.68 -4.83 8.31
CA THR A 398 -9.38 -4.39 7.79
C THR A 398 -8.26 -4.60 8.81
N LEU A 399 -7.04 -4.82 8.35
CA LEU A 399 -5.87 -4.85 9.22
C LEU A 399 -5.68 -3.50 9.94
N TYR A 400 -5.97 -2.40 9.25
CA TYR A 400 -5.94 -1.05 9.80
C TYR A 400 -6.82 -0.93 11.06
N ASP A 401 -8.08 -1.35 10.97
CA ASP A 401 -9.00 -1.35 12.11
C ASP A 401 -8.51 -2.26 13.24
N MET A 402 -8.05 -3.48 12.90
CA MET A 402 -7.59 -4.46 13.90
C MET A 402 -6.39 -3.94 14.68
N VAL A 403 -5.37 -3.38 14.02
CA VAL A 403 -4.19 -2.83 14.70
C VAL A 403 -4.56 -1.63 15.57
N GLY A 404 -5.42 -0.73 15.07
CA GLY A 404 -5.94 0.39 15.85
C GLY A 404 -6.69 -0.05 17.09
N ALA A 405 -7.59 -1.03 16.95
CA ALA A 405 -8.38 -1.56 18.05
C ALA A 405 -7.53 -2.31 19.09
N TYR A 406 -6.51 -3.06 18.65
CA TYR A 406 -5.58 -3.72 19.57
C TYR A 406 -4.72 -2.72 20.34
N GLY A 407 -4.50 -1.52 19.82
CA GLY A 407 -3.86 -0.41 20.54
C GLY A 407 -4.55 -0.10 21.86
N THR A 408 -5.87 -0.23 21.94
CA THR A 408 -6.68 -0.01 23.16
C THR A 408 -6.23 -0.88 24.33
N PHE A 409 -5.88 -2.16 24.08
CA PHE A 409 -5.44 -3.07 25.14
C PHE A 409 -4.09 -2.67 25.75
N VAL A 410 -3.20 -2.03 24.95
CA VAL A 410 -1.87 -1.61 25.42
C VAL A 410 -1.87 -0.18 25.93
N ASN A 411 -2.92 0.60 25.64
CA ASN A 411 -3.07 1.98 26.02
C ASN A 411 -4.13 2.18 27.14
N SER A 412 -4.12 1.28 28.12
CA SER A 412 -4.97 1.37 29.34
C SER A 412 -6.47 1.55 29.06
N GLY A 413 -6.98 0.97 27.97
CA GLY A 413 -8.39 1.07 27.58
C GLY A 413 -8.74 2.27 26.72
N THR A 414 -7.79 3.16 26.42
CA THR A 414 -8.03 4.30 25.54
C THR A 414 -7.69 3.97 24.09
N TRP A 415 -8.67 4.02 23.20
CA TRP A 415 -8.45 3.97 21.77
C TRP A 415 -7.96 5.31 21.25
N VAL A 416 -6.92 5.28 20.42
CA VAL A 416 -6.41 6.46 19.69
C VAL A 416 -6.53 6.19 18.21
N GLU A 417 -7.11 7.13 17.47
CA GLU A 417 -7.29 7.01 16.01
C GLU A 417 -5.93 6.82 15.32
N PRO A 418 -5.75 5.76 14.52
CA PRO A 418 -4.53 5.58 13.76
C PRO A 418 -4.27 6.77 12.83
N ASN A 419 -3.13 7.41 12.99
CA ASN A 419 -2.75 8.63 12.28
C ASN A 419 -1.43 8.45 11.54
N PHE A 420 -1.35 9.00 10.33
CA PHE A 420 -0.17 8.90 9.49
C PHE A 420 0.34 10.26 8.96
N ILE A 421 -0.40 11.35 9.18
CA ILE A 421 0.00 12.72 8.87
C ILE A 421 -0.17 13.55 10.15
N THR A 422 0.88 14.24 10.56
CA THR A 422 0.84 15.10 11.75
C THR A 422 0.61 16.56 11.41
N ARG A 423 1.23 17.04 10.31
CA ARG A 423 1.19 18.46 9.98
C ARG A 423 1.34 18.69 8.48
N ILE A 424 0.71 19.76 7.98
CA ILE A 424 0.89 20.29 6.64
C ILE A 424 1.34 21.75 6.76
N GLU A 425 2.43 22.10 6.07
CA GLU A 425 2.94 23.47 5.95
C GLU A 425 2.96 23.91 4.50
N ASP A 426 2.90 25.23 4.29
CA ASP A 426 3.15 25.83 2.98
C ASP A 426 4.66 25.86 2.66
N LYS A 427 4.99 26.36 1.46
CA LYS A 427 6.38 26.54 1.02
C LYS A 427 7.21 27.48 1.90
N HIS A 428 6.55 28.38 2.64
CA HIS A 428 7.17 29.37 3.53
C HIS A 428 7.35 28.85 4.96
N GLY A 429 6.77 27.69 5.30
CA GLY A 429 6.83 27.08 6.62
C GLY A 429 5.67 27.49 7.53
N ASN A 430 4.64 28.16 7.00
CA ASN A 430 3.42 28.44 7.77
C ASN A 430 2.64 27.15 7.93
N VAL A 431 2.22 26.86 9.16
CA VAL A 431 1.39 25.68 9.48
C VAL A 431 -0.02 25.91 8.93
N LEU A 432 -0.44 25.09 7.98
CA LEU A 432 -1.77 25.11 7.38
C LEU A 432 -2.74 24.22 8.15
N HIS A 433 -2.24 23.09 8.67
CA HIS A 433 -3.05 22.15 9.43
C HIS A 433 -2.18 21.30 10.36
N GLU A 434 -2.66 21.06 11.58
CA GLU A 434 -2.16 20.04 12.50
C GLU A 434 -3.27 19.02 12.75
N PHE A 435 -2.91 17.73 12.65
CA PHE A 435 -3.85 16.64 12.86
C PHE A 435 -3.74 16.15 14.29
N VAL A 436 -4.83 16.28 15.02
CA VAL A 436 -4.96 15.74 16.38
C VAL A 436 -5.82 14.48 16.28
N PRO A 437 -5.28 13.29 16.60
CA PRO A 437 -6.04 12.05 16.55
C PRO A 437 -7.18 12.08 17.58
N LYS A 438 -8.32 11.50 17.19
CA LYS A 438 -9.44 11.29 18.13
C LYS A 438 -9.06 10.23 19.15
N THR A 439 -9.50 10.42 20.38
CA THR A 439 -9.35 9.47 21.48
C THR A 439 -10.71 9.09 22.01
N VAL A 440 -10.87 7.83 22.38
CA VAL A 440 -12.11 7.31 23.00
C VAL A 440 -11.70 6.38 24.14
N ASP A 441 -12.27 6.62 25.32
CA ASP A 441 -12.23 5.65 26.40
C ASP A 441 -13.16 4.50 26.04
N ALA A 442 -12.56 3.36 25.72
CA ALA A 442 -13.23 2.23 25.11
C ALA A 442 -13.62 1.12 26.09
#